data_bd516d53a86d5e54aa70a9b4eafe92c1
#
_entry.id   bd516d53a86d5e54aa70a9b4eafe92c1
#
_cell.length_a   1.000
_cell.length_b   1.000
_cell.length_c   1.000
_cell.angle_alpha   90.00
_cell.angle_beta   90.00
_cell.angle_gamma   90.00
#
_symmetry.space_group_name_H-M   'P 1'
#
loop_
_entity.id
_entity.type
_entity.pdbx_description
1 polymer ?
#
loop_
_entity_poly.entity_id
_entity_poly.type
_entity_poly.pdbx_seq_one_letter_code
_entity_poly.pdbx_strand_id
1 'polypeptide(L)'
;MMMQESGGQGNDPMQSSECEFNTQFEKKPNAISDPEYSIQVGIRYFAKCLEKANVSSLKDEKGIFLALQSYNYGIGYMNYVEQTDKQYTYQNAIDFSEKCKKDYNVSVYGDSKYVYHVLRYYEDTTLVDDWLELYR
;
A
#
# COMPACT_ATOMS: atom_id res chain seq x y z
N MET A 1 3.36 -4.71 -6.82
CA MET A 1 2.69 -5.04 -5.54
C MET A 1 2.75 -6.53 -5.23
N MET A 2 2.16 -7.42 -6.01
CA MET A 2 2.16 -8.86 -5.74
C MET A 2 3.56 -9.44 -5.37
N MET A 3 4.60 -9.04 -6.09
CA MET A 3 5.98 -9.46 -5.79
C MET A 3 6.45 -8.98 -4.42
N GLN A 4 6.04 -7.79 -3.99
CA GLN A 4 6.36 -7.26 -2.65
C GLN A 4 5.56 -7.97 -1.55
N GLU A 5 4.29 -8.30 -1.81
CA GLU A 5 3.42 -8.93 -0.79
C GLU A 5 3.82 -10.38 -0.50
N SER A 6 4.10 -11.17 -1.53
CA SER A 6 4.29 -12.62 -1.38
C SER A 6 5.38 -13.23 -2.26
N GLY A 7 6.06 -12.42 -3.10
CA GLY A 7 6.89 -12.95 -4.18
C GLY A 7 6.09 -13.65 -5.27
N GLY A 8 4.79 -13.40 -5.36
CA GLY A 8 3.88 -14.06 -6.30
C GLY A 8 3.55 -15.50 -5.93
N GLN A 9 3.75 -15.88 -4.66
CA GLN A 9 3.59 -17.26 -4.18
C GLN A 9 2.37 -17.41 -3.25
N GLY A 10 1.98 -18.66 -3.04
CA GLY A 10 0.85 -18.99 -2.16
C GLY A 10 -0.51 -18.71 -2.77
N ASN A 11 -1.54 -18.87 -1.96
CA ASN A 11 -2.94 -18.73 -2.37
C ASN A 11 -3.50 -17.31 -2.17
N ASP A 12 -2.80 -16.47 -1.43
CA ASP A 12 -3.14 -15.05 -1.25
C ASP A 12 -1.96 -14.15 -1.69
N PRO A 13 -1.60 -14.18 -3.00
CA PRO A 13 -0.41 -13.50 -3.48
C PRO A 13 -0.46 -11.97 -3.35
N MET A 14 -1.65 -11.37 -3.23
CA MET A 14 -1.83 -9.94 -3.03
C MET A 14 -1.98 -9.56 -1.55
N GLN A 15 -1.95 -10.55 -0.63
CA GLN A 15 -2.21 -10.37 0.80
C GLN A 15 -3.50 -9.56 1.06
N SER A 16 -4.54 -9.91 0.32
CA SER A 16 -5.79 -9.15 0.25
C SER A 16 -6.94 -9.76 1.07
N SER A 17 -6.66 -10.80 1.86
CA SER A 17 -7.68 -11.51 2.64
C SER A 17 -8.45 -10.61 3.61
N GLU A 18 -7.79 -9.63 4.23
CA GLU A 18 -8.42 -8.74 5.21
C GLU A 18 -9.13 -7.53 4.56
N CYS A 19 -9.00 -7.38 3.24
CA CYS A 19 -9.59 -6.30 2.48
C CYS A 19 -11.12 -6.36 2.45
N GLU A 20 -11.76 -5.20 2.38
CA GLU A 20 -13.23 -5.07 2.31
C GLU A 20 -13.84 -5.76 1.06
N PHE A 21 -13.09 -5.86 -0.04
CA PHE A 21 -13.53 -6.52 -1.26
C PHE A 21 -13.46 -8.05 -1.21
N ASN A 22 -12.82 -8.62 -0.19
CA ASN A 22 -12.93 -10.05 0.08
C ASN A 22 -14.30 -10.35 0.70
N THR A 23 -15.17 -10.97 -0.07
CA THR A 23 -16.53 -11.36 0.37
C THR A 23 -16.74 -12.87 0.40
N GLN A 24 -15.74 -13.65 -0.02
CA GLN A 24 -15.84 -15.11 -0.16
C GLN A 24 -15.09 -15.89 0.92
N PHE A 25 -14.08 -15.28 1.53
CA PHE A 25 -13.24 -15.92 2.53
C PHE A 25 -13.25 -15.12 3.84
N GLU A 26 -12.80 -15.74 4.93
CA GLU A 26 -12.65 -15.04 6.20
C GLU A 26 -11.70 -13.85 6.09
N LYS A 27 -11.98 -12.78 6.83
CA LYS A 27 -11.12 -11.59 6.89
C LYS A 27 -10.01 -11.76 7.94
N LYS A 28 -9.08 -12.63 7.63
CA LYS A 28 -7.87 -12.88 8.41
C LYS A 28 -6.67 -13.12 7.46
N PRO A 29 -5.44 -12.91 7.91
CA PRO A 29 -4.26 -13.10 7.08
C PRO A 29 -4.26 -14.48 6.40
N ASN A 30 -3.95 -14.51 5.08
CA ASN A 30 -3.85 -15.70 4.25
C ASN A 30 -5.10 -16.60 4.21
N ALA A 31 -6.29 -16.05 4.44
CA ALA A 31 -7.53 -16.83 4.40
C ALA A 31 -8.01 -17.16 2.98
N ILE A 32 -7.66 -16.34 1.99
CA ILE A 32 -7.97 -16.61 0.59
C ILE A 32 -7.19 -17.85 0.14
N SER A 33 -7.90 -18.85 -0.37
CA SER A 33 -7.31 -20.09 -0.91
C SER A 33 -7.33 -20.16 -2.43
N ASP A 34 -7.74 -19.09 -3.10
CA ASP A 34 -7.81 -18.95 -4.56
C ASP A 34 -6.91 -17.78 -5.01
N PRO A 35 -5.76 -18.06 -5.66
CA PRO A 35 -4.83 -17.02 -6.07
C PRO A 35 -5.42 -16.02 -7.06
N GLU A 36 -6.27 -16.46 -7.98
CA GLU A 36 -6.91 -15.58 -8.96
C GLU A 36 -7.87 -14.62 -8.26
N TYR A 37 -8.64 -15.10 -7.32
CA TYR A 37 -9.53 -14.28 -6.50
C TYR A 37 -8.74 -13.27 -5.66
N SER A 38 -7.61 -13.66 -5.05
CA SER A 38 -6.71 -12.75 -4.34
C SER A 38 -6.24 -11.60 -5.23
N ILE A 39 -5.82 -11.91 -6.45
CA ILE A 39 -5.38 -10.90 -7.43
C ILE A 39 -6.51 -9.94 -7.76
N GLN A 40 -7.71 -10.44 -8.04
CA GLN A 40 -8.89 -9.61 -8.33
C GLN A 40 -9.24 -8.68 -7.16
N VAL A 41 -9.24 -9.19 -5.94
CA VAL A 41 -9.51 -8.42 -4.73
C VAL A 41 -8.44 -7.34 -4.53
N GLY A 42 -7.15 -7.70 -4.66
CA GLY A 42 -6.04 -6.77 -4.51
C GLY A 42 -6.05 -5.65 -5.55
N ILE A 43 -6.35 -5.96 -6.81
CA ILE A 43 -6.50 -4.96 -7.88
C ILE A 43 -7.64 -3.99 -7.57
N ARG A 44 -8.79 -4.49 -7.13
CA ARG A 44 -9.94 -3.64 -6.76
C ARG A 44 -9.61 -2.71 -5.59
N TYR A 45 -8.89 -3.23 -4.60
CA TYR A 45 -8.48 -2.40 -3.46
C TYR A 45 -7.47 -1.34 -3.86
N PHE A 46 -6.49 -1.67 -4.70
CA PHE A 46 -5.54 -0.68 -5.21
C PHE A 46 -6.21 0.38 -6.09
N ALA A 47 -7.16 -0.02 -6.94
CA ALA A 47 -7.96 0.93 -7.72
C ALA A 47 -8.72 1.93 -6.82
N LYS A 48 -9.28 1.46 -5.70
CA LYS A 48 -9.88 2.33 -4.68
C LYS A 48 -8.87 3.29 -4.06
N CYS A 49 -7.64 2.81 -3.78
CA CYS A 49 -6.58 3.67 -3.26
C CYS A 49 -6.22 4.79 -4.26
N LEU A 50 -6.10 4.46 -5.54
CA LEU A 50 -5.83 5.45 -6.61
C LEU A 50 -6.96 6.47 -6.75
N GLU A 51 -8.20 6.02 -6.72
CA GLU A 51 -9.38 6.89 -6.77
C GLU A 51 -9.42 7.86 -5.58
N LYS A 52 -9.22 7.35 -4.37
CA LYS A 52 -9.20 8.19 -3.15
C LYS A 52 -8.03 9.16 -3.10
N ALA A 53 -6.89 8.82 -3.68
CA ALA A 53 -5.75 9.72 -3.84
C ALA A 53 -5.93 10.72 -5.00
N ASN A 54 -7.07 10.70 -5.71
CA ASN A 54 -7.39 11.52 -6.88
C ASN A 54 -6.37 11.39 -8.02
N VAL A 55 -5.77 10.22 -8.18
CA VAL A 55 -4.80 9.96 -9.25
C VAL A 55 -5.52 9.88 -10.59
N SER A 56 -5.24 10.81 -11.49
CA SER A 56 -5.82 10.86 -12.83
C SER A 56 -4.82 10.55 -13.95
N SER A 57 -3.53 10.43 -13.61
CA SER A 57 -2.45 10.26 -14.57
C SER A 57 -1.26 9.54 -13.93
N LEU A 58 -0.50 8.79 -14.73
CA LEU A 58 0.78 8.21 -14.31
C LEU A 58 1.87 9.27 -14.00
N LYS A 59 1.62 10.53 -14.33
CA LYS A 59 2.51 11.65 -13.99
C LYS A 59 2.27 12.19 -12.57
N ASP A 60 1.19 11.79 -11.92
CA ASP A 60 0.90 12.14 -10.53
C ASP A 60 1.60 11.18 -9.57
N GLU A 61 2.92 11.30 -9.50
CA GLU A 61 3.78 10.42 -8.69
C GLU A 61 3.41 10.46 -7.21
N LYS A 62 3.16 11.64 -6.65
CA LYS A 62 2.80 11.78 -5.22
C LYS A 62 1.47 11.12 -4.89
N GLY A 63 0.50 11.23 -5.77
CA GLY A 63 -0.78 10.54 -5.64
C GLY A 63 -0.61 9.02 -5.73
N ILE A 64 0.22 8.54 -6.66
CA ILE A 64 0.56 7.12 -6.78
C ILE A 64 1.27 6.60 -5.52
N PHE A 65 2.24 7.35 -5.00
CA PHE A 65 2.96 6.97 -3.78
C PHE A 65 2.02 6.93 -2.56
N LEU A 66 1.11 7.89 -2.45
CA LEU A 66 0.06 7.87 -1.43
C LEU A 66 -0.83 6.64 -1.55
N ALA A 67 -1.25 6.29 -2.77
CA ALA A 67 -2.08 5.11 -3.02
C ALA A 67 -1.33 3.80 -2.67
N LEU A 68 -0.06 3.68 -3.07
CA LEU A 68 0.78 2.53 -2.74
C LEU A 68 0.96 2.37 -1.23
N GLN A 69 1.33 3.44 -0.53
CA GLN A 69 1.51 3.37 0.93
C GLN A 69 0.19 3.05 1.64
N SER A 70 -0.93 3.56 1.13
CA SER A 70 -2.25 3.29 1.68
C SER A 70 -2.72 1.85 1.42
N TYR A 71 -2.25 1.21 0.37
CA TYR A 71 -2.48 -0.22 0.18
C TYR A 71 -1.91 -1.03 1.35
N ASN A 72 -0.71 -0.68 1.79
CA ASN A 72 -0.04 -1.35 2.91
C ASN A 72 -0.61 -0.97 4.28
N TYR A 73 -0.88 0.32 4.50
CA TYR A 73 -1.32 0.85 5.80
C TYR A 73 -2.84 0.87 6.00
N GLY A 74 -3.60 0.71 4.93
CA GLY A 74 -5.04 0.96 4.92
C GLY A 74 -5.39 2.43 4.64
N ILE A 75 -6.67 2.66 4.33
CA ILE A 75 -7.20 3.98 3.94
C ILE A 75 -7.06 5.04 5.05
N GLY A 76 -6.98 4.62 6.31
CA GLY A 76 -6.75 5.54 7.43
C GLY A 76 -5.47 6.37 7.30
N TYR A 77 -4.47 5.89 6.58
CA TYR A 77 -3.27 6.65 6.26
C TYR A 77 -3.55 7.87 5.39
N MET A 78 -4.46 7.78 4.41
CA MET A 78 -4.84 8.94 3.59
C MET A 78 -5.46 10.05 4.43
N ASN A 79 -6.33 9.70 5.37
CA ASN A 79 -6.94 10.68 6.27
C ASN A 79 -5.89 11.37 7.15
N TYR A 80 -4.92 10.61 7.62
CA TYR A 80 -3.79 11.15 8.38
C TYR A 80 -2.97 12.14 7.55
N VAL A 81 -2.62 11.76 6.30
CA VAL A 81 -1.86 12.62 5.39
C VAL A 81 -2.62 13.91 5.04
N GLU A 82 -3.92 13.82 4.81
CA GLU A 82 -4.77 15.00 4.53
C GLU A 82 -4.77 15.99 5.69
N GLN A 83 -4.74 15.50 6.92
CA GLN A 83 -4.73 16.32 8.14
C GLN A 83 -3.35 16.88 8.50
N THR A 84 -2.27 16.36 7.93
CA THR A 84 -0.90 16.75 8.20
C THR A 84 -0.28 17.49 7.01
N ASP A 85 0.42 16.78 6.12
CA ASP A 85 1.23 17.35 5.05
C ASP A 85 0.47 17.54 3.73
N LYS A 86 -0.75 17.02 3.63
CA LYS A 86 -1.62 17.01 2.42
C LYS A 86 -1.04 16.26 1.22
N GLN A 87 0.11 15.63 1.36
CA GLN A 87 0.76 14.81 0.35
C GLN A 87 1.61 13.73 0.99
N TYR A 88 1.88 12.66 0.25
CA TYR A 88 2.82 11.64 0.69
C TYR A 88 4.21 12.22 0.94
N THR A 89 4.81 11.84 2.06
CA THR A 89 6.25 11.97 2.34
C THR A 89 6.72 10.70 3.04
N TYR A 90 8.01 10.36 2.91
CA TYR A 90 8.56 9.23 3.64
C TYR A 90 8.46 9.44 5.16
N GLN A 91 8.64 10.69 5.61
CA GLN A 91 8.54 11.00 7.04
C GLN A 91 7.14 10.74 7.58
N ASN A 92 6.07 11.16 6.87
CA ASN A 92 4.72 10.89 7.38
C ASN A 92 4.32 9.41 7.33
N ALA A 93 4.95 8.61 6.45
CA ALA A 93 4.79 7.16 6.49
C ALA A 93 5.42 6.56 7.76
N ILE A 94 6.60 7.03 8.17
CA ILE A 94 7.24 6.65 9.44
C ILE A 94 6.37 7.07 10.62
N ASP A 95 5.95 8.33 10.67
CA ASP A 95 5.18 8.90 11.78
C ASP A 95 3.84 8.19 11.98
N PHE A 96 3.17 7.84 10.88
CA PHE A 96 1.94 7.05 10.94
C PHE A 96 2.17 5.64 11.47
N SER A 97 3.24 4.97 11.02
CA SER A 97 3.60 3.64 11.53
C SER A 97 3.86 3.69 13.04
N GLU A 98 4.66 4.67 13.51
CA GLU A 98 4.95 4.82 14.93
C GLU A 98 3.70 5.16 15.76
N LYS A 99 2.80 5.99 15.21
CA LYS A 99 1.50 6.26 15.81
C LYS A 99 0.68 4.99 15.97
N CYS A 100 0.54 4.20 14.90
CA CYS A 100 -0.24 2.96 14.93
C CYS A 100 0.38 1.90 15.85
N LYS A 101 1.71 1.79 15.93
CA LYS A 101 2.39 0.92 16.90
C LYS A 101 1.98 1.24 18.34
N LYS A 102 1.90 2.52 18.67
CA LYS A 102 1.46 2.98 20.01
C LYS A 102 -0.03 2.71 20.22
N ASP A 103 -0.87 3.09 19.26
CA ASP A 103 -2.32 3.00 19.38
C ASP A 103 -2.80 1.55 19.52
N TYR A 104 -2.14 0.62 18.80
CA TYR A 104 -2.50 -0.81 18.82
C TYR A 104 -1.63 -1.66 19.74
N ASN A 105 -0.63 -1.06 20.40
CA ASN A 105 0.33 -1.76 21.27
C ASN A 105 1.02 -2.94 20.57
N VAL A 106 1.54 -2.69 19.38
CA VAL A 106 2.27 -3.67 18.57
C VAL A 106 3.68 -3.18 18.27
N SER A 107 4.61 -4.12 18.06
CA SER A 107 6.01 -3.80 17.76
C SER A 107 6.26 -3.42 16.30
N VAL A 108 5.38 -3.86 15.40
CA VAL A 108 5.47 -3.62 13.96
C VAL A 108 4.11 -3.20 13.42
N TYR A 109 4.09 -2.22 12.53
CA TYR A 109 2.90 -1.82 11.78
C TYR A 109 3.28 -1.46 10.36
N GLY A 110 2.93 -2.33 9.42
CA GLY A 110 3.19 -2.17 8.00
C GLY A 110 4.67 -1.96 7.64
N ASP A 111 4.90 -1.39 6.48
CA ASP A 111 6.22 -1.09 5.92
C ASP A 111 6.31 0.37 5.49
N SER A 112 7.05 1.20 6.21
CA SER A 112 7.23 2.62 5.89
C SER A 112 7.99 2.86 4.57
N LYS A 113 8.71 1.85 4.07
CA LYS A 113 9.40 1.87 2.77
C LYS A 113 8.62 1.15 1.66
N TYR A 114 7.34 0.88 1.86
CA TYR A 114 6.54 0.08 0.94
C TYR A 114 6.58 0.61 -0.50
N VAL A 115 6.49 1.92 -0.68
CA VAL A 115 6.58 2.55 -2.01
C VAL A 115 7.88 2.14 -2.72
N TYR A 116 9.02 2.31 -2.08
CA TYR A 116 10.31 1.91 -2.63
C TYR A 116 10.37 0.41 -2.90
N HIS A 117 9.89 -0.42 -1.97
CA HIS A 117 9.91 -1.87 -2.10
C HIS A 117 9.03 -2.38 -3.25
N VAL A 118 7.93 -1.70 -3.55
CA VAL A 118 7.10 -2.02 -4.72
C VAL A 118 7.76 -1.54 -6.00
N LEU A 119 8.25 -0.30 -6.04
CA LEU A 119 8.80 0.31 -7.24
C LEU A 119 10.07 -0.38 -7.75
N ARG A 120 10.83 -1.03 -6.89
CA ARG A 120 12.02 -1.80 -7.30
C ARG A 120 11.70 -2.95 -8.27
N TYR A 121 10.43 -3.37 -8.36
CA TYR A 121 9.96 -4.36 -9.32
C TYR A 121 9.39 -3.73 -10.60
N TYR A 122 9.40 -2.41 -10.71
CA TYR A 122 8.93 -1.69 -11.87
C TYR A 122 10.08 -1.52 -12.86
N GLU A 123 9.84 -1.78 -14.14
CA GLU A 123 10.89 -1.72 -15.17
C GLU A 123 11.33 -0.28 -15.50
N ASP A 124 10.43 0.70 -15.29
CA ASP A 124 10.75 2.11 -15.44
C ASP A 124 11.40 2.65 -14.17
N THR A 125 12.70 2.91 -14.23
CA THR A 125 13.49 3.36 -13.08
C THR A 125 13.22 4.82 -12.69
N THR A 126 12.56 5.61 -13.52
CA THR A 126 12.31 7.04 -13.25
C THR A 126 11.51 7.24 -11.97
N LEU A 127 10.46 6.45 -11.72
CA LEU A 127 9.67 6.53 -10.48
C LEU A 127 10.49 6.18 -9.23
N VAL A 128 11.42 5.24 -9.36
CA VAL A 128 12.33 4.86 -8.26
C VAL A 128 13.30 6.00 -7.96
N ASP A 129 13.86 6.60 -9.00
CA ASP A 129 14.81 7.71 -8.87
C ASP A 129 14.11 8.93 -8.25
N ASP A 130 12.91 9.27 -8.68
CA ASP A 130 12.11 10.35 -8.14
C ASP A 130 11.73 10.10 -6.67
N TRP A 131 11.39 8.86 -6.32
CA TRP A 131 11.16 8.50 -4.92
C TRP A 131 12.42 8.66 -4.07
N LEU A 132 13.59 8.22 -4.58
CA LEU A 132 14.86 8.35 -3.89
C LEU A 132 15.24 9.82 -3.66
N GLU A 133 14.89 10.72 -4.56
CA GLU A 133 15.10 12.15 -4.37
C GLU A 133 14.23 12.72 -3.24
N LEU A 134 12.98 12.26 -3.11
CA LEU A 134 12.12 12.61 -1.97
C LEU A 134 12.65 12.09 -0.62
N TYR A 135 13.42 10.99 -0.67
CA TYR A 135 14.02 10.38 0.52
C TYR A 135 15.29 11.08 0.99
N ARG A 136 15.97 11.76 0.10
CA ARG A 136 17.19 12.54 0.40
C ARG A 136 16.87 13.88 1.03
#